data_0554bb577c7e81b7794711a6e0d33d5a
#
_entry.id   0554bb577c7e81b7794711a6e0d33d5a
#
_cell.length_a   1.000
_cell.length_b   1.000
_cell.length_c   1.000
_cell.angle_alpha   90.00
_cell.angle_beta   90.00
_cell.angle_gamma   90.00
#
_symmetry.space_group_name_H-M   'P 1'
#
loop_
_entity.id
_entity.type
_entity.pdbx_description
1 polymer ?
#
loop_
_entity_poly.entity_id
_entity_poly.type
_entity_poly.pdbx_seq_one_letter_code
_entity_poly.pdbx_strand_id
1 'polypeptide(L)'
;GVNYIETPYKDLNTYEGILRMLQEHDISDIEYRKLYNDMETRNTDWFKRLTRRSFSHTHNVSVSGGTNKFSYSASIGYNNSEGQEIGNDNERMTGRIALMLRPIEKLTINLTLNGSVSTTNGFFNEVNPMSYATNTNRIIDPDAYYMQRNGYNSKTGKIQTLSYNFINERDNSGSKARSNFMSASLDVNWHVLDWLTYQFTGGYSTNNSTNESWATEHTYHIANLYRGYDFNSVTPTSADFKAAQLPFGGRLYTNDNNQY
;
A
#
# COMPACT_ATOMS: atom_id res chain seq x y z
N GLY A 1 -30.53 36.95 4.09
CA GLY A 1 -30.70 35.52 3.97
C GLY A 1 -29.78 34.80 4.92
N VAL A 2 -30.32 34.14 5.93
CA VAL A 2 -29.55 33.23 6.77
C VAL A 2 -29.15 32.07 5.86
N ASN A 3 -27.90 31.95 5.50
CA ASN A 3 -27.39 30.73 4.92
C ASN A 3 -27.59 29.64 5.97
N TYR A 4 -28.62 28.83 5.80
CA TYR A 4 -28.74 27.60 6.51
C TYR A 4 -27.52 26.78 6.15
N ILE A 5 -26.53 26.72 7.05
CA ILE A 5 -25.52 25.68 7.06
C ILE A 5 -26.35 24.39 7.04
N GLU A 6 -26.21 23.59 5.99
CA GLU A 6 -26.92 22.31 5.87
C GLU A 6 -26.79 21.58 7.20
N THR A 7 -27.95 21.30 7.79
CA THR A 7 -28.00 20.62 9.10
C THR A 7 -27.14 19.37 9.05
N PRO A 8 -26.30 19.16 10.08
CA PRO A 8 -25.42 18.02 10.16
C PRO A 8 -26.21 16.71 10.10
N TYR A 9 -25.57 15.68 9.56
CA TYR A 9 -26.15 14.34 9.51
C TYR A 9 -26.34 13.80 10.92
N LYS A 10 -27.30 12.88 11.08
CA LYS A 10 -27.39 12.03 12.24
C LYS A 10 -26.14 11.18 12.32
N ASP A 11 -25.32 11.40 13.32
CA ASP A 11 -24.05 10.72 13.50
C ASP A 11 -23.71 10.63 14.98
N LEU A 12 -23.39 9.44 15.45
CA LEU A 12 -23.00 9.17 16.83
C LEU A 12 -21.57 9.63 17.19
N ASN A 13 -20.80 10.08 16.21
CA ASN A 13 -19.40 10.47 16.36
C ASN A 13 -19.14 11.99 16.28
N THR A 14 -20.18 12.79 16.12
CA THR A 14 -20.10 14.26 16.07
C THR A 14 -21.08 14.90 17.03
N TYR A 15 -20.68 16.01 17.65
CA TYR A 15 -21.55 16.77 18.57
C TYR A 15 -22.84 17.23 17.87
N GLU A 16 -22.72 17.71 16.65
CA GLU A 16 -23.85 18.16 15.84
C GLU A 16 -24.76 17.00 15.48
N GLY A 17 -24.20 15.84 15.16
CA GLY A 17 -24.94 14.63 14.80
C GLY A 17 -25.80 14.12 15.96
N ILE A 18 -25.23 13.99 17.17
CA ILE A 18 -25.99 13.56 18.36
C ILE A 18 -27.00 14.62 18.81
N LEU A 19 -26.71 15.92 18.65
CA LEU A 19 -27.64 16.98 18.95
C LEU A 19 -28.86 16.93 18.02
N ARG A 20 -28.65 16.65 16.73
CA ARG A 20 -29.71 16.45 15.78
C ARG A 20 -30.57 15.24 16.11
N MET A 21 -29.96 14.13 16.47
CA MET A 21 -30.68 12.91 16.92
C MET A 21 -31.55 13.19 18.15
N LEU A 22 -31.07 14.01 19.10
CA LEU A 22 -31.85 14.47 20.24
C LEU A 22 -33.04 15.33 19.81
N GLN A 23 -32.82 16.32 18.93
CA GLN A 23 -33.87 17.20 18.43
C GLN A 23 -34.98 16.48 17.64
N GLU A 24 -34.60 15.44 16.94
CA GLU A 24 -35.53 14.59 16.17
C GLU A 24 -36.14 13.44 17.00
N HIS A 25 -35.83 13.38 18.30
CA HIS A 25 -36.31 12.34 19.23
C HIS A 25 -35.84 10.91 18.89
N ASP A 26 -34.73 10.76 18.18
CA ASP A 26 -34.14 9.46 17.89
C ASP A 26 -33.39 8.89 19.10
N ILE A 27 -32.90 9.76 19.98
CA ILE A 27 -32.25 9.41 21.24
C ILE A 27 -32.87 10.20 22.39
N SER A 28 -32.78 9.66 23.59
CA SER A 28 -33.25 10.32 24.81
C SER A 28 -32.21 11.33 25.34
N ASP A 29 -32.64 12.26 26.22
CA ASP A 29 -31.73 13.18 26.93
C ASP A 29 -30.64 12.46 27.70
N ILE A 30 -30.93 11.29 28.24
CA ILE A 30 -29.95 10.47 29.01
C ILE A 30 -28.89 9.93 28.07
N GLU A 31 -29.30 9.39 26.93
CA GLU A 31 -28.39 8.88 25.90
C GLU A 31 -27.53 9.97 25.29
N TYR A 32 -28.15 11.14 24.99
CA TYR A 32 -27.40 12.30 24.51
C TYR A 32 -26.31 12.73 25.49
N ARG A 33 -26.62 12.88 26.78
CA ARG A 33 -25.63 13.26 27.81
C ARG A 33 -24.52 12.22 27.93
N LYS A 34 -24.84 10.94 27.81
CA LYS A 34 -23.85 9.88 27.83
C LYS A 34 -22.91 9.99 26.64
N LEU A 35 -23.45 10.07 25.43
CA LEU A 35 -22.66 10.21 24.19
C LEU A 35 -21.80 11.48 24.20
N TYR A 36 -22.35 12.59 24.68
CA TYR A 36 -21.65 13.84 24.82
C TYR A 36 -20.45 13.71 25.78
N ASN A 37 -20.65 13.16 26.98
CA ASN A 37 -19.57 12.92 27.94
C ASN A 37 -18.52 11.94 27.41
N ASP A 38 -18.94 10.89 26.70
CA ASP A 38 -18.03 9.94 26.07
C ASP A 38 -17.13 10.64 25.03
N MET A 39 -17.66 11.58 24.25
CA MET A 39 -16.87 12.39 23.33
C MET A 39 -15.91 13.35 24.04
N GLU A 40 -16.35 14.03 25.09
CA GLU A 40 -15.49 14.97 25.85
C GLU A 40 -14.32 14.26 26.54
N THR A 41 -14.52 13.03 26.98
CA THR A 41 -13.48 12.23 27.65
C THR A 41 -12.62 11.42 26.69
N ARG A 42 -13.08 11.21 25.46
CA ARG A 42 -12.36 10.44 24.45
C ARG A 42 -11.12 11.20 23.97
N ASN A 43 -9.97 10.53 24.05
CA ASN A 43 -8.70 11.06 23.59
C ASN A 43 -7.97 9.99 22.77
N THR A 44 -8.44 9.77 21.54
CA THR A 44 -7.86 8.79 20.63
C THR A 44 -6.46 9.23 20.19
N ASP A 45 -5.47 8.43 20.50
CA ASP A 45 -4.11 8.61 20.00
C ASP A 45 -3.97 7.93 18.64
N TRP A 46 -4.23 8.69 17.58
CA TRP A 46 -4.18 8.20 16.20
C TRP A 46 -2.79 7.74 15.79
N PHE A 47 -1.73 8.39 16.27
CA PHE A 47 -0.37 7.94 15.99
C PHE A 47 -0.13 6.55 16.57
N LYS A 48 -0.51 6.31 17.81
CA LYS A 48 -0.38 5.00 18.45
C LYS A 48 -1.21 3.91 17.73
N ARG A 49 -2.35 4.27 17.15
CA ARG A 49 -3.23 3.34 16.41
C ARG A 49 -2.74 3.03 15.01
N LEU A 50 -2.06 3.95 14.35
CA LEU A 50 -1.69 3.85 12.94
C LEU A 50 -0.19 3.64 12.72
N THR A 51 0.62 3.82 13.75
CA THR A 51 2.07 3.63 13.67
C THR A 51 2.57 2.59 14.66
N ARG A 52 3.74 2.06 14.36
CA ARG A 52 4.52 1.14 15.20
C ARG A 52 5.98 1.59 15.23
N ARG A 53 6.76 0.97 16.10
CA ARG A 53 8.22 1.08 16.02
C ARG A 53 8.68 0.34 14.78
N SER A 54 9.40 1.02 13.90
CA SER A 54 10.00 0.38 12.74
C SER A 54 11.12 -0.57 13.17
N PHE A 55 11.17 -1.70 12.51
CA PHE A 55 12.24 -2.68 12.71
C PHE A 55 12.78 -3.12 11.35
N SER A 56 14.10 -3.12 11.22
CA SER A 56 14.74 -3.55 9.98
C SER A 56 15.90 -4.50 10.31
N HIS A 57 16.00 -5.57 9.56
CA HIS A 57 17.10 -6.50 9.69
C HIS A 57 17.64 -6.92 8.33
N THR A 58 18.95 -7.17 8.28
CA THR A 58 19.66 -7.60 7.09
C THR A 58 20.54 -8.77 7.41
N HIS A 59 20.47 -9.80 6.59
CA HIS A 59 21.31 -10.98 6.65
C HIS A 59 22.07 -11.13 5.34
N ASN A 60 23.38 -11.30 5.43
CA ASN A 60 24.24 -11.54 4.27
C ASN A 60 25.12 -12.73 4.52
N VAL A 61 25.18 -13.61 3.53
CA VAL A 61 26.11 -14.74 3.51
C VAL A 61 26.93 -14.67 2.23
N SER A 62 28.23 -14.80 2.34
CA SER A 62 29.11 -14.80 1.19
C SER A 62 30.19 -15.88 1.32
N VAL A 63 30.59 -16.42 0.18
CA VAL A 63 31.67 -17.35 0.03
C VAL A 63 32.54 -16.88 -1.13
N SER A 64 33.86 -16.93 -0.93
CA SER A 64 34.81 -16.62 -1.99
C SER A 64 36.02 -17.51 -1.86
N GLY A 65 36.67 -17.75 -2.98
CA GLY A 65 37.90 -18.56 -3.01
C GLY A 65 38.50 -18.53 -4.42
N GLY A 66 39.61 -19.20 -4.56
CA GLY A 66 40.22 -19.32 -5.86
C GLY A 66 41.73 -19.47 -5.82
N THR A 67 42.31 -19.40 -6.98
CA THR A 67 43.73 -19.42 -7.32
C THR A 67 44.06 -18.26 -8.24
N ASN A 68 45.33 -18.10 -8.61
CA ASN A 68 45.73 -17.09 -9.60
C ASN A 68 45.07 -17.26 -10.97
N LYS A 69 44.57 -18.47 -11.30
CA LYS A 69 43.93 -18.79 -12.58
C LYS A 69 42.42 -18.77 -12.52
N PHE A 70 41.85 -18.91 -11.36
CA PHE A 70 40.41 -18.97 -11.16
C PHE A 70 40.06 -18.38 -9.81
N SER A 71 39.11 -17.46 -9.78
CA SER A 71 38.51 -17.02 -8.52
C SER A 71 36.99 -16.89 -8.65
N TYR A 72 36.33 -17.13 -7.54
CA TYR A 72 34.88 -17.01 -7.45
C TYR A 72 34.49 -16.27 -6.18
N SER A 73 33.38 -15.60 -6.28
CA SER A 73 32.68 -14.97 -5.16
C SER A 73 31.19 -15.15 -5.38
N ALA A 74 30.49 -15.66 -4.36
CA ALA A 74 29.05 -15.78 -4.36
C ALA A 74 28.48 -15.17 -3.08
N SER A 75 27.39 -14.46 -3.16
CA SER A 75 26.71 -13.88 -2.00
C SER A 75 25.22 -13.92 -2.15
N ILE A 76 24.53 -14.11 -1.03
CA ILE A 76 23.07 -13.99 -0.89
C ILE A 76 22.80 -13.01 0.24
N GLY A 77 21.89 -12.06 -0.02
CA GLY A 77 21.44 -11.09 0.95
C GLY A 77 19.92 -11.16 1.11
N TYR A 78 19.46 -11.00 2.33
CA TYR A 78 18.06 -10.84 2.69
C TYR A 78 17.90 -9.58 3.54
N ASN A 79 16.99 -8.73 3.16
CA ASN A 79 16.61 -7.54 3.90
C ASN A 79 15.10 -7.53 4.12
N ASN A 80 14.68 -7.32 5.35
CA ASN A 80 13.30 -7.03 5.69
C ASN A 80 13.26 -5.72 6.48
N SER A 81 12.38 -4.83 6.08
CA SER A 81 12.18 -3.52 6.70
C SER A 81 10.70 -3.29 6.94
N GLU A 82 10.32 -3.27 8.20
CA GLU A 82 8.99 -2.85 8.62
C GLU A 82 8.95 -1.33 8.74
N GLY A 83 8.04 -0.69 8.01
CA GLY A 83 7.82 0.74 8.07
C GLY A 83 7.21 1.20 9.39
N GLN A 84 7.31 2.48 9.65
CA GLN A 84 6.70 3.11 10.83
C GLN A 84 5.16 3.08 10.76
N GLU A 85 4.57 3.16 9.58
CA GLU A 85 3.14 3.01 9.36
C GLU A 85 2.77 1.52 9.30
N ILE A 86 1.74 1.12 10.05
CA ILE A 86 1.26 -0.27 10.06
C ILE A 86 0.68 -0.62 8.68
N GLY A 87 1.29 -1.60 8.00
CA GLY A 87 0.92 -1.99 6.63
C GLY A 87 1.92 -1.55 5.55
N ASN A 88 2.97 -0.82 5.94
CA ASN A 88 4.05 -0.45 5.03
C ASN A 88 5.29 -1.29 5.34
N ASP A 89 5.62 -2.23 4.45
CA ASP A 89 6.70 -3.19 4.62
C ASP A 89 7.47 -3.37 3.31
N ASN A 90 8.79 -3.61 3.42
CA ASN A 90 9.63 -3.94 2.29
C ASN A 90 10.46 -5.19 2.59
N GLU A 91 10.43 -6.14 1.67
CA GLU A 91 11.24 -7.35 1.69
C GLU A 91 12.08 -7.42 0.41
N ARG A 92 13.37 -7.70 0.54
CA ARG A 92 14.28 -7.80 -0.59
C ARG A 92 15.26 -8.95 -0.42
N MET A 93 15.34 -9.79 -1.44
CA MET A 93 16.38 -10.80 -1.61
C MET A 93 17.32 -10.38 -2.72
N THR A 94 18.62 -10.60 -2.53
CA THR A 94 19.66 -10.33 -3.52
C THR A 94 20.58 -11.52 -3.66
N GLY A 95 21.05 -11.76 -4.87
CA GLY A 95 22.05 -12.77 -5.15
C GLY A 95 23.12 -12.22 -6.10
N ARG A 96 24.36 -12.56 -5.88
CA ARG A 96 25.46 -12.21 -6.76
C ARG A 96 26.43 -13.38 -6.89
N ILE A 97 26.86 -13.63 -8.13
CA ILE A 97 27.95 -14.55 -8.46
C ILE A 97 28.94 -13.78 -9.33
N ALA A 98 30.21 -13.82 -8.97
CA ALA A 98 31.29 -13.28 -9.78
C ALA A 98 32.36 -14.35 -9.95
N LEU A 99 32.75 -14.59 -11.20
CA LEU A 99 33.76 -15.54 -11.60
C LEU A 99 34.86 -14.80 -12.36
N MET A 100 36.13 -15.08 -12.05
CA MET A 100 37.25 -14.62 -12.82
C MET A 100 38.06 -15.83 -13.26
N LEU A 101 38.34 -15.91 -14.55
CA LEU A 101 39.11 -16.98 -15.20
C LEU A 101 40.34 -16.36 -15.89
N ARG A 102 41.51 -16.94 -15.63
CA ARG A 102 42.78 -16.64 -16.30
C ARG A 102 43.36 -17.92 -16.86
N PRO A 103 42.83 -18.43 -18.00
CA PRO A 103 43.32 -19.68 -18.59
C PRO A 103 44.80 -19.61 -18.95
N ILE A 104 45.23 -18.44 -19.40
CA ILE A 104 46.61 -18.08 -19.67
C ILE A 104 46.91 -16.68 -19.10
N GLU A 105 48.17 -16.32 -18.87
CA GLU A 105 48.55 -15.04 -18.27
C GLU A 105 48.06 -13.81 -19.04
N LYS A 106 47.91 -13.93 -20.36
CA LYS A 106 47.49 -12.87 -21.27
C LYS A 106 45.97 -12.78 -21.44
N LEU A 107 45.14 -13.68 -20.84
CA LEU A 107 43.69 -13.69 -21.01
C LEU A 107 42.98 -13.67 -19.65
N THR A 108 42.16 -12.66 -19.43
CA THR A 108 41.27 -12.56 -18.27
C THR A 108 39.83 -12.49 -18.73
N ILE A 109 38.99 -13.36 -18.16
CA ILE A 109 37.54 -13.41 -18.42
C ILE A 109 36.82 -13.19 -17.08
N ASN A 110 35.97 -12.19 -16.98
CA ASN A 110 35.13 -11.95 -15.81
C ASN A 110 33.67 -12.16 -16.20
N LEU A 111 32.98 -12.99 -15.44
CA LEU A 111 31.53 -13.19 -15.53
C LEU A 111 30.90 -12.74 -14.22
N THR A 112 29.92 -11.82 -14.31
CA THR A 112 29.16 -11.38 -13.14
C THR A 112 27.68 -11.61 -13.40
N LEU A 113 27.01 -12.26 -12.45
CA LEU A 113 25.56 -12.44 -12.42
C LEU A 113 25.02 -11.75 -11.17
N ASN A 114 24.01 -10.93 -11.32
CA ASN A 114 23.29 -10.32 -10.21
C ASN A 114 21.80 -10.59 -10.37
N GLY A 115 21.13 -10.82 -9.25
CA GLY A 115 19.68 -10.94 -9.21
C GLY A 115 19.11 -10.31 -7.94
N SER A 116 17.93 -9.74 -8.04
CA SER A 116 17.17 -9.32 -6.86
C SER A 116 15.69 -9.48 -7.08
N VAL A 117 15.00 -9.83 -5.99
CA VAL A 117 13.55 -9.85 -5.88
C VAL A 117 13.17 -8.95 -4.74
N SER A 118 12.28 -8.01 -4.97
CA SER A 118 11.78 -7.08 -3.96
C SER A 118 10.26 -7.07 -3.96
N THR A 119 9.68 -7.07 -2.76
CA THR A 119 8.25 -6.89 -2.53
C THR A 119 8.05 -5.74 -1.56
N THR A 120 7.26 -4.77 -1.94
CA THR A 120 6.85 -3.65 -1.08
C THR A 120 5.35 -3.68 -0.92
N ASN A 121 4.88 -3.76 0.32
CA ASN A 121 3.48 -3.56 0.66
C ASN A 121 3.27 -2.09 1.07
N GLY A 122 2.14 -1.52 0.71
CA GLY A 122 1.79 -0.15 0.98
C GLY A 122 0.29 0.06 1.00
N PHE A 123 -0.11 1.31 0.95
CA PHE A 123 -1.51 1.68 1.06
C PHE A 123 -2.13 1.93 -0.31
N PHE A 124 -3.45 1.77 -0.37
CA PHE A 124 -4.25 2.25 -1.48
C PHE A 124 -4.14 3.77 -1.59
N ASN A 125 -4.29 4.31 -2.79
CA ASN A 125 -3.98 5.71 -3.11
C ASN A 125 -4.72 6.75 -2.23
N GLU A 126 -5.90 6.42 -1.74
CA GLU A 126 -6.72 7.27 -0.88
C GLU A 126 -6.45 7.08 0.63
N VAL A 127 -5.61 6.13 0.99
CA VAL A 127 -5.29 5.79 2.38
C VAL A 127 -3.91 6.33 2.76
N ASN A 128 -3.87 7.32 3.62
CA ASN A 128 -2.64 7.90 4.14
C ASN A 128 -2.69 7.98 5.67
N PRO A 129 -2.10 6.99 6.38
CA PRO A 129 -2.16 6.91 7.84
C PRO A 129 -1.56 8.11 8.56
N MET A 130 -0.43 8.64 8.07
CA MET A 130 0.25 9.76 8.69
C MET A 130 -0.56 11.04 8.56
N SER A 131 -1.10 11.31 7.38
CA SER A 131 -1.99 12.45 7.13
C SER A 131 -3.26 12.36 7.98
N TYR A 132 -3.84 11.17 8.07
CA TYR A 132 -5.03 10.94 8.88
C TYR A 132 -4.74 11.17 10.38
N ALA A 133 -3.64 10.61 10.89
CA ALA A 133 -3.25 10.78 12.30
C ALA A 133 -3.00 12.25 12.68
N THR A 134 -2.49 13.04 11.73
CA THR A 134 -2.18 14.47 11.96
C THR A 134 -3.43 15.34 11.94
N ASN A 135 -4.40 15.03 11.07
CA ASN A 135 -5.51 15.93 10.78
C ASN A 135 -6.82 15.51 11.46
N THR A 136 -6.90 14.29 12.00
CA THR A 136 -8.15 13.77 12.58
C THR A 136 -8.30 14.15 14.04
N ASN A 137 -9.52 14.59 14.40
CA ASN A 137 -9.85 14.94 15.77
C ASN A 137 -9.79 13.70 16.69
N ARG A 138 -9.27 13.87 17.90
CA ARG A 138 -9.13 12.80 18.89
C ARG A 138 -10.43 12.36 19.55
N ILE A 139 -11.51 13.10 19.35
CA ILE A 139 -12.85 12.71 19.84
C ILE A 139 -13.47 11.59 19.00
N ILE A 140 -12.98 11.36 17.77
CA ILE A 140 -13.52 10.33 16.87
C ILE A 140 -13.14 8.95 17.39
N ASP A 141 -14.15 8.07 17.46
CA ASP A 141 -13.96 6.67 17.84
C ASP A 141 -13.31 5.91 16.68
N PRO A 142 -12.16 5.27 16.90
CA PRO A 142 -11.48 4.51 15.84
C PRO A 142 -12.25 3.28 15.37
N ASP A 143 -13.13 2.76 16.20
CA ASP A 143 -13.88 1.51 15.93
C ASP A 143 -15.29 1.81 15.39
N ALA A 144 -15.71 3.08 15.35
CA ALA A 144 -17.02 3.47 14.85
C ALA A 144 -16.98 4.00 13.42
N TYR A 145 -18.09 3.80 12.71
CA TYR A 145 -18.32 4.38 11.39
C TYR A 145 -19.05 5.71 11.53
N TYR A 146 -18.63 6.70 10.78
CA TYR A 146 -19.32 7.98 10.71
C TYR A 146 -19.82 8.26 9.29
N MET A 147 -20.92 9.02 9.20
CA MET A 147 -21.58 9.30 7.94
C MET A 147 -20.80 10.34 7.14
N GLN A 148 -20.42 9.99 5.92
CA GLN A 148 -19.92 10.95 4.95
C GLN A 148 -20.98 11.24 3.90
N ARG A 149 -21.12 12.52 3.54
CA ARG A 149 -21.98 12.91 2.44
C ARG A 149 -21.32 12.61 1.12
N ASN A 150 -21.90 11.72 0.35
CA ASN A 150 -21.65 11.68 -1.07
C ASN A 150 -22.36 12.82 -1.76
N GLY A 151 -21.78 13.33 -2.80
CA GLY A 151 -22.44 14.22 -3.69
C GLY A 151 -23.72 13.63 -4.31
N TYR A 152 -24.39 14.43 -5.10
CA TYR A 152 -25.56 14.03 -5.85
C TYR A 152 -25.24 12.87 -6.80
N ASN A 153 -25.90 11.74 -6.61
CA ASN A 153 -25.83 10.62 -7.54
C ASN A 153 -26.74 10.92 -8.74
N SER A 154 -26.14 11.25 -9.88
CA SER A 154 -26.88 11.61 -11.10
C SER A 154 -27.73 10.45 -11.66
N LYS A 155 -27.42 9.20 -11.32
CA LYS A 155 -28.19 8.03 -11.78
C LYS A 155 -29.46 7.81 -10.97
N THR A 156 -29.42 8.08 -9.67
CA THR A 156 -30.56 7.87 -8.77
C THR A 156 -31.31 9.16 -8.44
N GLY A 157 -30.75 10.32 -8.77
CA GLY A 157 -31.32 11.62 -8.44
C GLY A 157 -31.28 11.95 -6.94
N LYS A 158 -30.54 11.20 -6.14
CA LYS A 158 -30.51 11.32 -4.67
C LYS A 158 -29.14 11.72 -4.18
N ILE A 159 -29.11 12.45 -3.07
CA ILE A 159 -27.93 12.61 -2.25
C ILE A 159 -27.81 11.34 -1.41
N GLN A 160 -26.64 10.68 -1.50
CA GLN A 160 -26.35 9.47 -0.75
C GLN A 160 -25.44 9.80 0.41
N THR A 161 -25.68 9.15 1.54
CA THR A 161 -24.82 9.20 2.72
C THR A 161 -24.22 7.81 2.89
N LEU A 162 -22.89 7.75 2.94
CA LEU A 162 -22.14 6.51 3.10
C LEU A 162 -21.36 6.54 4.40
N SER A 163 -21.17 5.38 4.98
CA SER A 163 -20.38 5.20 6.20
C SER A 163 -18.90 5.12 5.88
N TYR A 164 -18.08 5.74 6.72
CA TYR A 164 -16.63 5.74 6.60
C TYR A 164 -15.96 5.38 7.94
N ASN A 165 -14.92 4.57 7.85
CA ASN A 165 -14.00 4.32 8.94
C ASN A 165 -12.59 4.14 8.34
N PHE A 166 -11.63 4.95 8.78
CA PHE A 166 -10.27 4.93 8.23
C PHE A 166 -9.56 3.59 8.44
N ILE A 167 -9.74 2.95 9.59
CA ILE A 167 -9.13 1.65 9.88
C ILE A 167 -9.71 0.59 8.94
N ASN A 168 -11.03 0.62 8.71
CA ASN A 168 -11.67 -0.25 7.72
C ASN A 168 -11.10 -0.03 6.31
N GLU A 169 -10.91 1.23 5.89
CA GLU A 169 -10.32 1.52 4.57
C GLU A 169 -8.90 0.96 4.46
N ARG A 170 -8.07 1.17 5.48
CA ARG A 170 -6.70 0.63 5.54
C ARG A 170 -6.68 -0.89 5.47
N ASP A 171 -7.56 -1.56 6.21
CA ASP A 171 -7.54 -3.02 6.35
C ASP A 171 -8.19 -3.73 5.16
N ASN A 172 -9.06 -3.05 4.42
CA ASN A 172 -9.77 -3.57 3.26
C ASN A 172 -9.24 -3.07 1.92
N SER A 173 -8.13 -2.34 1.92
CA SER A 173 -7.46 -1.89 0.71
C SER A 173 -5.94 -1.94 0.87
N GLY A 174 -5.22 -1.82 -0.23
CA GLY A 174 -3.76 -1.83 -0.16
C GLY A 174 -3.10 -1.69 -1.52
N SER A 175 -1.78 -1.72 -1.50
CA SER A 175 -0.96 -1.82 -2.70
C SER A 175 0.20 -2.77 -2.48
N LYS A 176 0.67 -3.37 -3.56
CA LYS A 176 1.80 -4.28 -3.57
C LYS A 176 2.63 -4.06 -4.83
N ALA A 177 3.89 -3.69 -4.64
CA ALA A 177 4.85 -3.58 -5.71
C ALA A 177 5.82 -4.77 -5.63
N ARG A 178 6.01 -5.45 -6.76
CA ARG A 178 7.02 -6.50 -6.93
C ARG A 178 7.97 -6.09 -8.01
N SER A 179 9.27 -6.28 -7.78
CA SER A 179 10.31 -6.04 -8.77
C SER A 179 11.26 -7.22 -8.80
N ASN A 180 11.51 -7.74 -10.01
CA ASN A 180 12.44 -8.81 -10.27
C ASN A 180 13.52 -8.27 -11.22
N PHE A 181 14.74 -8.18 -10.74
CA PHE A 181 15.88 -7.73 -11.51
C PHE A 181 16.86 -8.87 -11.70
N MET A 182 17.39 -8.99 -12.91
CA MET A 182 18.49 -9.89 -13.23
C MET A 182 19.45 -9.19 -14.20
N SER A 183 20.75 -9.34 -13.98
CA SER A 183 21.76 -8.90 -14.92
C SER A 183 22.89 -9.91 -15.03
N ALA A 184 23.46 -9.99 -16.22
CA ALA A 184 24.65 -10.77 -16.53
C ALA A 184 25.62 -9.86 -17.29
N SER A 185 26.90 -9.88 -16.91
CA SER A 185 27.95 -9.21 -17.65
C SER A 185 29.13 -10.14 -17.89
N LEU A 186 29.70 -10.06 -19.07
CA LEU A 186 30.88 -10.77 -19.49
C LEU A 186 31.93 -9.75 -19.96
N ASP A 187 33.07 -9.73 -19.29
CA ASP A 187 34.22 -8.91 -19.67
C ASP A 187 35.38 -9.82 -20.04
N VAL A 188 35.90 -9.64 -21.24
CA VAL A 188 37.08 -10.36 -21.75
C VAL A 188 38.17 -9.35 -22.03
N ASN A 189 39.34 -9.58 -21.43
CA ASN A 189 40.54 -8.80 -21.70
C ASN A 189 41.64 -9.74 -22.15
N TRP A 190 42.09 -9.60 -23.39
CA TRP A 190 43.05 -10.46 -24.04
C TRP A 190 44.22 -9.67 -24.63
N HIS A 191 45.40 -9.83 -24.04
CA HIS A 191 46.65 -9.33 -24.60
C HIS A 191 47.12 -10.27 -25.69
N VAL A 192 46.63 -10.08 -26.93
CA VAL A 192 46.90 -10.95 -28.07
C VAL A 192 48.39 -10.91 -28.41
N LEU A 193 48.96 -9.69 -28.46
CA LEU A 193 50.37 -9.40 -28.66
C LEU A 193 50.81 -8.35 -27.65
N ASP A 194 52.10 -8.17 -27.41
CA ASP A 194 52.62 -7.21 -26.44
C ASP A 194 52.19 -5.76 -26.74
N TRP A 195 51.87 -5.46 -27.97
CA TRP A 195 51.37 -4.18 -28.47
C TRP A 195 49.86 -4.18 -28.78
N LEU A 196 49.15 -5.33 -28.71
CA LEU A 196 47.74 -5.45 -29.08
C LEU A 196 46.93 -6.09 -27.94
N THR A 197 45.98 -5.31 -27.41
CA THR A 197 45.02 -5.77 -26.43
C THR A 197 43.61 -5.75 -27.03
N TYR A 198 42.90 -6.87 -26.95
CA TYR A 198 41.51 -6.99 -27.28
C TYR A 198 40.67 -6.94 -26.02
N GLN A 199 39.67 -6.04 -26.01
CA GLN A 199 38.73 -5.92 -24.93
C GLN A 199 37.30 -6.10 -25.45
N PHE A 200 36.53 -6.95 -24.79
CA PHE A 200 35.12 -7.15 -25.08
C PHE A 200 34.33 -7.07 -23.79
N THR A 201 33.25 -6.30 -23.81
CA THR A 201 32.27 -6.22 -22.72
C THR A 201 30.90 -6.46 -23.32
N GLY A 202 30.22 -7.49 -22.82
CA GLY A 202 28.83 -7.80 -23.14
C GLY A 202 27.98 -7.83 -21.88
N GLY A 203 26.78 -7.32 -21.97
CA GLY A 203 25.86 -7.31 -20.83
C GLY A 203 24.42 -7.53 -21.26
N TYR A 204 23.67 -8.17 -20.40
CA TYR A 204 22.22 -8.33 -20.49
C TYR A 204 21.60 -7.98 -19.15
N SER A 205 20.51 -7.24 -19.16
CA SER A 205 19.74 -6.97 -17.95
C SER A 205 18.26 -6.99 -18.25
N THR A 206 17.50 -7.46 -17.27
CA THR A 206 16.02 -7.41 -17.30
C THR A 206 15.50 -6.94 -15.97
N ASN A 207 14.47 -6.10 -16.02
CA ASN A 207 13.76 -5.63 -14.85
C ASN A 207 12.25 -5.72 -15.12
N ASN A 208 11.59 -6.60 -14.38
CA ASN A 208 10.15 -6.78 -14.47
C ASN A 208 9.54 -6.28 -13.16
N SER A 209 8.62 -5.34 -13.25
CA SER A 209 7.90 -4.82 -12.10
C SER A 209 6.39 -4.91 -12.30
N THR A 210 5.71 -5.40 -11.27
CA THR A 210 4.25 -5.45 -11.20
C THR A 210 3.80 -4.62 -10.00
N ASN A 211 2.92 -3.67 -10.24
CA ASN A 211 2.28 -2.87 -9.21
C ASN A 211 0.79 -3.23 -9.17
N GLU A 212 0.36 -3.75 -8.05
CA GLU A 212 -1.03 -4.06 -7.77
C GLU A 212 -1.57 -3.07 -6.73
N SER A 213 -2.79 -2.63 -6.91
CA SER A 213 -3.51 -1.80 -5.95
C SER A 213 -4.95 -2.26 -5.90
N TRP A 214 -5.50 -2.45 -4.72
CA TRP A 214 -6.84 -3.03 -4.56
C TRP A 214 -7.67 -2.31 -3.51
N ALA A 215 -8.97 -2.34 -3.73
CA ALA A 215 -9.99 -1.99 -2.75
C ALA A 215 -11.08 -3.06 -2.75
N THR A 216 -11.35 -3.65 -1.59
CA THR A 216 -12.38 -4.69 -1.46
C THR A 216 -13.78 -4.09 -1.44
N GLU A 217 -14.79 -4.94 -1.52
CA GLU A 217 -16.20 -4.54 -1.48
C GLU A 217 -16.64 -3.85 -0.18
N HIS A 218 -15.83 -3.95 0.88
CA HIS A 218 -16.12 -3.34 2.18
C HIS A 218 -15.61 -1.91 2.31
N THR A 219 -14.93 -1.37 1.29
CA THR A 219 -14.37 -0.03 1.33
C THR A 219 -15.39 1.04 0.97
N TYR A 220 -15.24 2.21 1.60
CA TYR A 220 -15.93 3.43 1.20
C TYR A 220 -15.63 3.81 -0.26
N HIS A 221 -14.40 3.58 -0.72
CA HIS A 221 -14.01 3.81 -2.12
C HIS A 221 -14.95 3.08 -3.10
N ILE A 222 -15.20 1.79 -2.88
CA ILE A 222 -16.11 1.00 -3.73
C ILE A 222 -17.55 1.44 -3.55
N ALA A 223 -17.99 1.69 -2.32
CA ALA A 223 -19.32 2.17 -2.04
C ALA A 223 -19.59 3.51 -2.75
N ASN A 224 -18.62 4.44 -2.69
CA ASN A 224 -18.74 5.77 -3.26
C ASN A 224 -18.73 5.79 -4.80
N LEU A 225 -17.78 5.13 -5.43
CA LEU A 225 -17.57 5.24 -6.87
C LEU A 225 -18.43 4.30 -7.70
N TYR A 226 -18.74 3.12 -7.18
CA TYR A 226 -19.31 2.05 -8.01
C TYR A 226 -20.68 1.56 -7.55
N ARG A 227 -21.01 1.74 -6.28
CA ARG A 227 -22.18 1.08 -5.69
C ARG A 227 -23.27 2.09 -5.31
N GLY A 228 -22.91 3.12 -4.57
CA GLY A 228 -23.84 4.14 -4.11
C GLY A 228 -24.58 3.79 -2.81
N TYR A 229 -24.19 2.71 -2.13
CA TYR A 229 -24.69 2.26 -0.84
C TYR A 229 -23.61 1.48 -0.08
N ASP A 230 -23.71 1.41 1.24
CA ASP A 230 -22.82 0.62 2.07
C ASP A 230 -22.99 -0.88 1.82
N PHE A 231 -21.92 -1.66 1.95
CA PHE A 231 -21.97 -3.11 1.79
C PHE A 231 -23.01 -3.71 2.74
N ASN A 232 -23.86 -4.59 2.21
CA ASN A 232 -24.99 -5.21 2.91
C ASN A 232 -26.11 -4.26 3.40
N SER A 233 -26.08 -2.97 3.04
CA SER A 233 -27.15 -2.05 3.43
C SER A 233 -28.42 -2.16 2.60
N VAL A 234 -28.37 -2.83 1.44
CA VAL A 234 -29.49 -3.02 0.52
C VAL A 234 -29.68 -4.50 0.17
N THR A 235 -30.90 -4.88 -0.13
CA THR A 235 -31.20 -6.26 -0.55
C THR A 235 -30.88 -6.47 -2.03
N PRO A 236 -30.46 -7.69 -2.44
CA PRO A 236 -30.16 -8.00 -3.84
C PRO A 236 -31.34 -7.79 -4.82
N THR A 237 -32.56 -7.72 -4.31
CA THR A 237 -33.79 -7.48 -5.10
C THR A 237 -34.10 -6.00 -5.33
N SER A 238 -33.44 -5.09 -4.59
CA SER A 238 -33.71 -3.65 -4.65
C SER A 238 -33.31 -3.03 -5.99
N ALA A 239 -33.94 -1.89 -6.32
CA ALA A 239 -33.60 -1.13 -7.52
C ALA A 239 -32.17 -0.59 -7.45
N ASP A 240 -31.71 -0.13 -6.28
CA ASP A 240 -30.36 0.40 -6.07
C ASP A 240 -29.31 -0.67 -6.31
N PHE A 241 -29.54 -1.90 -5.84
CA PHE A 241 -28.64 -3.03 -6.10
C PHE A 241 -28.51 -3.35 -7.59
N LYS A 242 -29.65 -3.37 -8.30
CA LYS A 242 -29.66 -3.65 -9.74
C LYS A 242 -29.06 -2.52 -10.58
N ALA A 243 -29.11 -1.29 -10.10
CA ALA A 243 -28.56 -0.12 -10.76
C ALA A 243 -27.05 0.09 -10.48
N ALA A 244 -26.51 -0.60 -9.49
CA ALA A 244 -25.09 -0.47 -9.12
C ALA A 244 -24.18 -0.97 -10.24
N GLN A 245 -23.11 -0.22 -10.51
CA GLN A 245 -22.09 -0.64 -11.48
C GLN A 245 -21.31 -1.88 -10.99
N LEU A 246 -21.11 -2.00 -9.69
CA LEU A 246 -20.39 -3.10 -9.05
C LEU A 246 -21.16 -3.54 -7.78
N PRO A 247 -22.23 -4.32 -7.91
CA PRO A 247 -23.03 -4.75 -6.75
C PRO A 247 -22.28 -5.69 -5.82
N PHE A 248 -21.33 -6.47 -6.34
CA PHE A 248 -20.46 -7.38 -5.58
C PHE A 248 -18.99 -7.17 -5.93
N GLY A 249 -18.12 -7.58 -5.01
CA GLY A 249 -16.68 -7.59 -5.20
C GLY A 249 -16.05 -6.21 -5.09
N GLY A 250 -14.73 -6.21 -5.19
CA GLY A 250 -13.87 -5.02 -5.17
C GLY A 250 -13.23 -4.72 -6.51
N ARG A 251 -12.22 -3.88 -6.49
CA ARG A 251 -11.39 -3.53 -7.66
C ARG A 251 -9.94 -3.89 -7.42
N LEU A 252 -9.32 -4.45 -8.43
CA LEU A 252 -7.89 -4.65 -8.55
C LEU A 252 -7.37 -3.85 -9.75
N TYR A 253 -6.37 -3.06 -9.50
CA TYR A 253 -5.64 -2.29 -10.50
C TYR A 253 -4.25 -2.89 -10.63
N THR A 254 -3.84 -3.27 -11.82
CA THR A 254 -2.53 -3.86 -12.09
C THR A 254 -1.82 -3.06 -13.16
N ASN A 255 -0.54 -2.79 -12.92
CA ASN A 255 0.34 -2.16 -13.90
C ASN A 255 1.65 -2.95 -13.97
N ASP A 256 1.91 -3.53 -15.14
CA ASP A 256 3.10 -4.32 -15.42
C ASP A 256 4.07 -3.53 -16.31
N ASN A 257 5.33 -3.46 -15.89
CA ASN A 257 6.40 -2.84 -16.65
C ASN A 257 7.55 -3.83 -16.81
N ASN A 258 7.86 -4.16 -18.07
CA ASN A 258 8.92 -5.08 -18.44
C ASN A 258 9.98 -4.32 -19.24
N GLN A 259 11.23 -4.38 -18.77
CA GLN A 259 12.39 -3.79 -19.42
C GLN A 259 13.44 -4.90 -19.67
N TYR A 260 14.03 -4.87 -20.89
CA TYR A 260 15.03 -5.84 -21.32
C TYR A 260 16.31 -5.16 -21.76
#